data_ef295910abc6236437e4ab8e4826485d
#
_entry.id   ef295910abc6236437e4ab8e4826485d
#
_cell.length_a   1.000
_cell.length_b   1.000
_cell.length_c   1.000
_cell.angle_alpha   90.00
_cell.angle_beta   90.00
_cell.angle_gamma   90.00
#
_symmetry.space_group_name_H-M   'P 1'
#
loop_
_entity.id
_entity.type
_entity.pdbx_description
1 polymer ?
#
loop_
_entity_poly.entity_id
_entity_poly.type
_entity_poly.pdbx_seq_one_letter_code
_entity_poly.pdbx_strand_id
1 'polypeptide(L)'
;DVKTAVLPVENTATIETAPTAAPQTLTVYASDALAPAARAYAEAQGVTLTMTADAAAADLLLTDHAPGGSLLDVTSDTLLAAAAARADITENASTLPLGRSLYGYWANGAVLNALLGDGALTALQGADWEEWNDFVETLSAWLDEPKAATVTLSGSDYTLPEARPDGVTATGVFAAPADRASGYTAALLAADGSCTADALRGPLNGVYSAVTLEWDHMADSAENAVFRRAKLTDLLADCGSEGCSGLVLIPFKCNLEDSNLTTEEYNLDGLLDYPVLADVGCLALNADTDAAGLKAAKSAALWLYSNGAGEDALTETLGVVTPWNTAADSTAVLAMQIEQVGTGILPGAVLDTATAEALTANELSLQGSEKHTKAERTAFVEGALAALGAE
;
A
#
# COMPACT_ATOMS: atom_id res chain seq x y z
N ASP A 1 -6.94 -6.73 24.49
CA ASP A 1 -5.88 -7.57 23.91
C ASP A 1 -5.84 -7.28 22.42
N VAL A 2 -4.96 -6.35 22.04
CA VAL A 2 -4.64 -6.13 20.62
C VAL A 2 -4.36 -7.51 20.04
N LYS A 3 -5.21 -7.97 19.13
CA LYS A 3 -4.88 -9.16 18.34
C LYS A 3 -3.72 -8.75 17.45
N THR A 4 -2.50 -8.88 17.98
CA THR A 4 -1.29 -8.85 17.15
C THR A 4 -1.57 -9.83 16.03
N ALA A 5 -1.66 -9.36 14.80
CA ALA A 5 -1.78 -10.27 13.67
C ALA A 5 -0.52 -11.14 13.74
N VAL A 6 -0.71 -12.40 14.09
CA VAL A 6 0.37 -13.38 14.03
C VAL A 6 0.67 -13.52 12.56
N LEU A 7 1.75 -12.88 12.12
CA LEU A 7 2.27 -13.11 10.78
C LEU A 7 2.50 -14.61 10.62
N PRO A 8 2.21 -15.20 9.47
CA PRO A 8 2.24 -16.64 9.30
C PRO A 8 3.59 -17.23 9.70
N VAL A 9 3.51 -18.38 10.35
CA VAL A 9 4.66 -19.19 10.75
C VAL A 9 5.50 -19.51 9.51
N GLU A 10 6.83 -19.40 9.65
CA GLU A 10 7.81 -19.75 8.61
C GLU A 10 7.39 -20.99 7.81
N ASN A 11 7.03 -20.81 6.57
CA ASN A 11 6.90 -21.93 5.65
C ASN A 11 8.26 -22.17 4.99
N THR A 12 9.06 -23.04 5.58
CA THR A 12 10.45 -23.34 5.16
C THR A 12 10.53 -24.21 3.91
N ALA A 13 9.44 -24.37 3.13
CA ALA A 13 9.50 -25.12 1.89
C ALA A 13 10.48 -24.45 0.92
N THR A 14 11.61 -25.11 0.67
CA THR A 14 12.61 -24.66 -0.31
C THR A 14 12.15 -25.08 -1.70
N ILE A 15 11.95 -24.10 -2.59
CA ILE A 15 11.71 -24.37 -4.01
C ILE A 15 13.06 -24.39 -4.71
N GLU A 16 13.52 -25.57 -5.09
CA GLU A 16 14.68 -25.70 -5.98
C GLU A 16 14.24 -25.35 -7.41
N THR A 17 14.86 -24.33 -8.00
CA THR A 17 14.70 -24.03 -9.42
C THR A 17 15.38 -25.09 -10.25
N ALA A 18 14.61 -25.84 -11.03
CA ALA A 18 15.19 -26.75 -12.00
C ALA A 18 16.05 -25.95 -13.01
N PRO A 19 17.28 -26.38 -13.32
CA PRO A 19 18.09 -25.74 -14.35
C PRO A 19 17.39 -25.89 -15.71
N THR A 20 16.72 -24.87 -16.14
CA THR A 20 15.98 -24.84 -17.41
C THR A 20 16.84 -24.13 -18.42
N ALA A 21 17.02 -24.74 -19.61
CA ALA A 21 17.52 -23.99 -20.75
C ALA A 21 16.62 -22.74 -20.89
N ALA A 22 17.24 -21.56 -20.77
CA ALA A 22 16.51 -20.31 -20.64
C ALA A 22 15.48 -20.16 -21.77
N PRO A 23 14.23 -19.87 -21.45
CA PRO A 23 13.26 -19.45 -22.45
C PRO A 23 13.79 -18.17 -23.09
N GLN A 24 13.71 -18.09 -24.41
CA GLN A 24 14.37 -17.01 -25.13
C GLN A 24 13.58 -15.69 -25.06
N THR A 25 12.29 -15.75 -24.79
CA THR A 25 11.40 -14.58 -24.72
C THR A 25 10.28 -14.80 -23.71
N LEU A 26 9.95 -13.76 -22.96
CA LEU A 26 8.79 -13.72 -22.06
C LEU A 26 8.03 -12.42 -22.31
N THR A 27 6.73 -12.51 -22.61
CA THR A 27 5.84 -11.35 -22.75
C THR A 27 5.12 -11.11 -21.45
N VAL A 28 5.24 -9.89 -20.90
CA VAL A 28 4.71 -9.54 -19.58
C VAL A 28 3.79 -8.33 -19.69
N TYR A 29 2.61 -8.44 -19.10
CA TYR A 29 1.79 -7.33 -18.68
C TYR A 29 2.09 -7.05 -17.21
N ALA A 30 2.48 -5.83 -16.87
CA ALA A 30 2.73 -5.45 -15.48
C ALA A 30 2.31 -4.00 -15.25
N SER A 31 1.81 -3.71 -14.05
CA SER A 31 1.71 -2.33 -13.58
C SER A 31 3.12 -1.74 -13.43
N ASP A 32 3.21 -0.41 -13.44
CA ASP A 32 4.50 0.29 -13.33
C ASP A 32 5.23 -0.09 -12.03
N ALA A 33 4.48 -0.26 -10.94
CA ALA A 33 5.00 -0.64 -9.63
C ALA A 33 5.59 -2.07 -9.62
N LEU A 34 5.05 -2.99 -10.41
CA LEU A 34 5.45 -4.40 -10.42
C LEU A 34 6.41 -4.77 -11.54
N ALA A 35 6.51 -3.94 -12.58
CA ALA A 35 7.43 -4.16 -13.71
C ALA A 35 8.90 -4.39 -13.31
N PRO A 36 9.44 -3.77 -12.23
CA PRO A 36 10.81 -4.05 -11.78
C PRO A 36 11.08 -5.51 -11.45
N ALA A 37 10.12 -6.26 -10.90
CA ALA A 37 10.29 -7.69 -10.60
C ALA A 37 10.47 -8.53 -11.88
N ALA A 38 9.71 -8.22 -12.93
CA ALA A 38 9.89 -8.90 -14.24
C ALA A 38 11.26 -8.59 -14.86
N ARG A 39 11.72 -7.35 -14.74
CA ARG A 39 13.05 -6.94 -15.23
C ARG A 39 14.16 -7.63 -14.46
N ALA A 40 14.06 -7.74 -13.14
CA ALA A 40 15.03 -8.47 -12.31
C ALA A 40 15.13 -9.95 -12.71
N TYR A 41 13.99 -10.60 -12.96
CA TYR A 41 13.98 -11.96 -13.49
C TYR A 41 14.70 -12.05 -14.85
N ALA A 42 14.35 -11.17 -15.78
CA ALA A 42 14.91 -11.19 -17.12
C ALA A 42 16.43 -10.98 -17.12
N GLU A 43 16.92 -10.05 -16.31
CA GLU A 43 18.35 -9.80 -16.12
C GLU A 43 19.06 -11.00 -15.49
N ALA A 44 18.53 -11.54 -14.40
CA ALA A 44 19.13 -12.66 -13.68
C ALA A 44 19.20 -13.95 -14.53
N GLN A 45 18.22 -14.17 -15.40
CA GLN A 45 18.11 -15.40 -16.20
C GLN A 45 18.52 -15.23 -17.67
N GLY A 46 18.89 -14.03 -18.10
CA GLY A 46 19.27 -13.75 -19.49
C GLY A 46 18.12 -13.91 -20.48
N VAL A 47 16.90 -13.63 -20.06
CA VAL A 47 15.67 -13.75 -20.85
C VAL A 47 15.38 -12.44 -21.58
N THR A 48 14.95 -12.53 -22.84
CA THR A 48 14.43 -11.37 -23.56
C THR A 48 13.02 -11.03 -23.06
N LEU A 49 12.88 -9.87 -22.40
CA LEU A 49 11.62 -9.40 -21.88
C LEU A 49 10.90 -8.50 -22.90
N THR A 50 9.63 -8.76 -23.14
CA THR A 50 8.73 -7.90 -23.92
C THR A 50 7.61 -7.42 -23.03
N MET A 51 7.51 -6.10 -22.79
CA MET A 51 6.39 -5.53 -22.08
C MET A 51 5.24 -5.25 -23.04
N THR A 52 4.02 -5.60 -22.63
CA THR A 52 2.79 -5.36 -23.40
C THR A 52 1.77 -4.58 -22.57
N ALA A 53 0.97 -3.75 -23.23
CA ALA A 53 -0.18 -3.08 -22.62
C ALA A 53 -1.49 -3.90 -22.73
N ASP A 54 -1.44 -5.06 -23.42
CA ASP A 54 -2.56 -5.96 -23.60
C ASP A 54 -2.36 -7.21 -22.74
N ALA A 55 -3.14 -7.31 -21.67
CA ALA A 55 -3.10 -8.44 -20.74
C ALA A 55 -3.41 -9.78 -21.42
N ALA A 56 -4.26 -9.79 -22.45
CA ALA A 56 -4.61 -11.01 -23.19
C ALA A 56 -3.46 -11.52 -24.06
N ALA A 57 -2.51 -10.66 -24.45
CA ALA A 57 -1.34 -10.99 -25.22
C ALA A 57 -0.12 -11.36 -24.37
N ALA A 58 -0.20 -11.26 -23.06
CA ALA A 58 0.88 -11.56 -22.14
C ALA A 58 0.94 -13.07 -21.82
N ASP A 59 2.15 -13.56 -21.57
CA ASP A 59 2.39 -14.89 -21.01
C ASP A 59 2.23 -14.87 -19.49
N LEU A 60 2.74 -13.79 -18.86
CA LEU A 60 2.76 -13.52 -17.44
C LEU A 60 2.11 -12.17 -17.14
N LEU A 61 1.26 -12.15 -16.12
CA LEU A 61 0.61 -10.95 -15.62
C LEU A 61 1.12 -10.65 -14.20
N LEU A 62 1.57 -9.42 -13.97
CA LEU A 62 1.88 -8.86 -12.66
C LEU A 62 0.95 -7.66 -12.45
N THR A 63 -0.06 -7.82 -11.63
CA THR A 63 -1.17 -6.86 -11.50
C THR A 63 -1.41 -6.50 -10.05
N ASP A 64 -1.82 -5.26 -9.80
CA ASP A 64 -2.10 -4.77 -8.46
C ASP A 64 -3.30 -5.48 -7.82
N HIS A 65 -4.16 -6.07 -8.65
CA HIS A 65 -5.33 -6.84 -8.23
C HIS A 65 -5.49 -8.09 -9.11
N ALA A 66 -6.29 -9.05 -8.67
CA ALA A 66 -6.52 -10.28 -9.42
C ALA A 66 -7.07 -9.99 -10.82
N PRO A 67 -6.35 -10.36 -11.90
CA PRO A 67 -6.80 -10.09 -13.25
C PRO A 67 -7.93 -11.02 -13.66
N GLY A 68 -8.77 -10.55 -14.59
CA GLY A 68 -9.74 -11.39 -15.28
C GLY A 68 -9.12 -12.16 -16.45
N GLY A 69 -9.91 -13.04 -17.07
CA GLY A 69 -9.53 -13.75 -18.28
C GLY A 69 -9.28 -15.24 -18.08
N SER A 70 -8.65 -15.87 -19.07
CA SER A 70 -8.29 -17.29 -19.03
C SER A 70 -6.95 -17.47 -18.31
N LEU A 71 -7.01 -17.83 -17.04
CA LEU A 71 -5.83 -17.97 -16.19
C LEU A 71 -5.56 -19.42 -15.85
N LEU A 72 -4.26 -19.77 -15.73
CA LEU A 72 -3.84 -21.10 -15.31
C LEU A 72 -4.19 -21.29 -13.82
N ASP A 73 -4.80 -22.42 -13.47
CA ASP A 73 -4.95 -22.84 -12.08
C ASP A 73 -3.56 -23.27 -11.54
N VAL A 74 -3.01 -22.43 -10.65
CA VAL A 74 -1.66 -22.64 -10.08
C VAL A 74 -1.62 -23.76 -9.07
N THR A 75 -2.74 -24.14 -8.47
CA THR A 75 -2.81 -25.21 -7.47
C THR A 75 -2.84 -26.61 -8.10
N SER A 76 -3.41 -26.71 -9.28
CA SER A 76 -3.45 -27.96 -10.06
C SER A 76 -2.21 -28.20 -10.93
N ASP A 77 -1.40 -27.18 -11.17
CA ASP A 77 -0.17 -27.29 -11.95
C ASP A 77 0.96 -27.89 -11.10
N THR A 78 1.56 -28.98 -11.58
CA THR A 78 2.57 -29.76 -10.83
C THR A 78 3.85 -28.97 -10.49
N LEU A 79 4.19 -27.93 -11.25
CA LEU A 79 5.35 -27.09 -10.97
C LEU A 79 5.00 -25.96 -10.02
N LEU A 80 3.84 -25.34 -10.21
CA LEU A 80 3.42 -24.16 -9.43
C LEU A 80 2.78 -24.52 -8.07
N ALA A 81 2.33 -25.76 -7.90
CA ALA A 81 1.73 -26.21 -6.64
C ALA A 81 2.65 -25.97 -5.41
N ALA A 82 3.97 -26.07 -5.59
CA ALA A 82 4.91 -25.77 -4.51
C ALA A 82 4.97 -24.27 -4.19
N ALA A 83 4.87 -23.40 -5.21
CA ALA A 83 4.78 -21.94 -5.01
C ALA A 83 3.45 -21.57 -4.34
N ALA A 84 2.34 -22.16 -4.77
CA ALA A 84 1.04 -21.97 -4.15
C ALA A 84 1.05 -22.40 -2.67
N ALA A 85 1.59 -23.57 -2.36
CA ALA A 85 1.72 -24.05 -0.98
C ALA A 85 2.62 -23.14 -0.12
N ARG A 86 3.68 -22.56 -0.70
CA ARG A 86 4.53 -21.59 -0.01
C ARG A 86 3.78 -20.31 0.37
N ALA A 87 2.80 -19.91 -0.41
CA ALA A 87 1.91 -18.78 -0.14
C ALA A 87 0.66 -19.17 0.67
N ASP A 88 0.62 -20.36 1.24
CA ASP A 88 -0.53 -20.93 2.00
C ASP A 88 -1.83 -21.04 1.18
N ILE A 89 -1.68 -21.22 -0.14
CA ILE A 89 -2.80 -21.41 -1.07
C ILE A 89 -2.97 -22.91 -1.32
N THR A 90 -4.15 -23.44 -0.99
CA THR A 90 -4.39 -24.87 -1.02
C THR A 90 -5.34 -25.36 -2.12
N GLU A 91 -6.24 -24.51 -2.61
CA GLU A 91 -7.28 -24.91 -3.55
C GLU A 91 -7.68 -23.82 -4.56
N ASN A 92 -7.90 -24.23 -5.82
CA ASN A 92 -8.58 -23.49 -6.88
C ASN A 92 -8.15 -22.02 -7.06
N ALA A 93 -6.86 -21.76 -7.06
CA ALA A 93 -6.33 -20.40 -7.26
C ALA A 93 -5.71 -20.25 -8.65
N SER A 94 -6.01 -19.14 -9.31
CA SER A 94 -5.41 -18.73 -10.57
C SER A 94 -4.36 -17.62 -10.43
N THR A 95 -4.09 -17.20 -9.19
CA THR A 95 -3.13 -16.15 -8.86
C THR A 95 -2.21 -16.57 -7.73
N LEU A 96 -1.00 -16.02 -7.73
CA LEU A 96 -0.03 -16.14 -6.65
C LEU A 96 0.20 -14.72 -6.08
N PRO A 97 -0.02 -14.46 -4.77
CA PRO A 97 0.18 -13.14 -4.19
C PRO A 97 1.67 -12.77 -4.19
N LEU A 98 2.00 -11.54 -4.55
CA LEU A 98 3.39 -11.05 -4.51
C LEU A 98 3.82 -10.68 -3.08
N GLY A 99 2.85 -10.33 -2.22
CA GLY A 99 3.08 -9.94 -0.85
C GLY A 99 2.37 -8.66 -0.47
N ARG A 100 2.83 -8.03 0.61
CA ARG A 100 2.24 -6.81 1.16
C ARG A 100 3.29 -5.73 1.32
N SER A 101 2.87 -4.46 1.28
CA SER A 101 3.74 -3.31 1.46
C SER A 101 3.17 -2.36 2.49
N LEU A 102 4.04 -1.64 3.20
CA LEU A 102 3.64 -0.62 4.15
C LEU A 102 2.87 0.49 3.43
N TYR A 103 1.72 0.85 3.99
CA TYR A 103 0.83 1.87 3.49
C TYR A 103 0.55 2.93 4.56
N GLY A 104 0.56 4.17 4.15
CA GLY A 104 0.30 5.33 4.98
C GLY A 104 0.78 6.62 4.33
N TYR A 105 1.02 7.64 5.15
CA TYR A 105 1.58 8.91 4.71
C TYR A 105 3.10 8.87 4.76
N TRP A 106 3.73 9.06 3.63
CA TRP A 106 5.19 9.11 3.50
C TRP A 106 5.65 10.55 3.39
N ALA A 107 6.70 10.90 4.12
CA ALA A 107 7.32 12.21 4.11
C ALA A 107 8.85 12.11 4.13
N ASN A 108 9.53 13.16 3.71
CA ASN A 108 10.96 13.26 3.91
C ASN A 108 11.24 13.60 5.38
N GLY A 109 11.94 12.71 6.09
CA GLY A 109 12.25 12.87 7.50
C GLY A 109 13.09 14.12 7.80
N ALA A 110 13.97 14.54 6.89
CA ALA A 110 14.74 15.77 7.05
C ALA A 110 13.84 17.01 6.96
N VAL A 111 12.82 16.99 6.10
CA VAL A 111 11.82 18.08 5.99
C VAL A 111 10.99 18.15 7.27
N LEU A 112 10.50 17.02 7.77
CA LEU A 112 9.75 17.00 9.03
C LEU A 112 10.58 17.50 10.21
N ASN A 113 11.84 17.08 10.28
CA ASN A 113 12.75 17.55 11.32
C ASN A 113 13.06 19.05 11.22
N ALA A 114 13.17 19.59 10.00
CA ALA A 114 13.35 21.03 9.79
C ALA A 114 12.12 21.84 10.19
N LEU A 115 10.91 21.28 10.04
CA LEU A 115 9.64 21.92 10.39
C LEU A 115 9.34 21.87 11.89
N LEU A 116 9.56 20.73 12.54
CA LEU A 116 9.05 20.44 13.87
C LEU A 116 10.16 20.12 14.89
N GLY A 117 11.37 19.83 14.44
CA GLY A 117 12.49 19.41 15.29
C GLY A 117 12.47 17.93 15.67
N ASP A 118 13.40 17.57 16.55
CA ASP A 118 13.61 16.19 16.98
C ASP A 118 12.39 15.62 17.73
N GLY A 119 12.11 14.35 17.50
CA GLY A 119 10.99 13.63 18.16
C GLY A 119 9.62 13.81 17.50
N ALA A 120 9.47 14.75 16.57
CA ALA A 120 8.19 15.02 15.92
C ALA A 120 7.64 13.83 15.12
N LEU A 121 8.52 13.01 14.52
CA LEU A 121 8.09 11.81 13.80
C LEU A 121 7.30 10.85 14.71
N THR A 122 7.86 10.53 15.89
CA THR A 122 7.19 9.64 16.86
C THR A 122 5.86 10.25 17.35
N ALA A 123 5.83 11.57 17.55
CA ALA A 123 4.62 12.26 17.95
C ALA A 123 3.56 12.26 16.84
N LEU A 124 3.95 12.47 15.58
CA LEU A 124 3.04 12.35 14.43
C LEU A 124 2.49 10.93 14.24
N GLN A 125 3.33 9.93 14.48
CA GLN A 125 2.91 8.52 14.42
C GLN A 125 1.85 8.20 15.46
N GLY A 126 2.00 8.67 16.70
CA GLY A 126 1.06 8.46 17.80
C GLY A 126 -0.05 9.51 17.91
N ALA A 127 -0.09 10.53 17.04
CA ALA A 127 -1.14 11.54 17.06
C ALA A 127 -2.51 10.93 16.76
N ASP A 128 -3.53 11.32 17.52
CA ASP A 128 -4.92 10.98 17.23
C ASP A 128 -5.46 11.79 16.03
N TRP A 129 -6.72 11.56 15.66
CA TRP A 129 -7.31 12.26 14.52
C TRP A 129 -7.43 13.77 14.74
N GLU A 130 -7.77 14.21 15.93
CA GLU A 130 -7.98 15.63 16.24
C GLU A 130 -6.64 16.38 16.16
N GLU A 131 -5.59 15.84 16.78
CA GLU A 131 -4.23 16.36 16.71
C GLU A 131 -3.67 16.37 15.28
N TRP A 132 -3.93 15.29 14.51
CA TRP A 132 -3.54 15.21 13.10
C TRP A 132 -4.23 16.26 12.24
N ASN A 133 -5.55 16.42 12.39
CA ASN A 133 -6.33 17.42 11.66
C ASN A 133 -5.84 18.84 11.95
N ASP A 134 -5.69 19.19 13.24
CA ASP A 134 -5.19 20.49 13.66
C ASP A 134 -3.77 20.77 13.17
N PHE A 135 -2.92 19.75 13.15
CA PHE A 135 -1.58 19.84 12.57
C PHE A 135 -1.63 20.13 11.08
N VAL A 136 -2.46 19.43 10.31
CA VAL A 136 -2.60 19.61 8.85
C VAL A 136 -3.09 21.02 8.53
N GLU A 137 -4.13 21.50 9.23
CA GLU A 137 -4.66 22.85 9.08
C GLU A 137 -3.59 23.93 9.39
N THR A 138 -2.87 23.74 10.51
CA THR A 138 -1.82 24.68 10.93
C THR A 138 -0.65 24.67 9.94
N LEU A 139 -0.23 23.48 9.48
CA LEU A 139 0.84 23.33 8.49
C LEU A 139 0.45 23.97 7.16
N SER A 140 -0.78 23.77 6.70
CA SER A 140 -1.28 24.38 5.46
C SER A 140 -1.23 25.90 5.54
N ALA A 141 -1.75 26.49 6.62
CA ALA A 141 -1.69 27.93 6.85
C ALA A 141 -0.23 28.46 6.92
N TRP A 142 0.67 27.65 7.51
CA TRP A 142 2.08 27.99 7.58
C TRP A 142 2.77 27.91 6.20
N LEU A 143 2.41 26.93 5.38
CA LEU A 143 2.94 26.81 4.01
C LEU A 143 2.58 28.02 3.14
N ASP A 144 1.39 28.60 3.36
CA ASP A 144 0.95 29.82 2.67
C ASP A 144 1.68 31.06 3.19
N GLU A 145 1.76 31.23 4.50
CA GLU A 145 2.39 32.39 5.16
C GLU A 145 3.21 31.93 6.36
N PRO A 146 4.51 31.62 6.22
CA PRO A 146 5.35 31.17 7.32
C PRO A 146 5.41 32.15 8.48
N LYS A 147 4.97 31.70 9.64
CA LYS A 147 5.05 32.38 10.94
C LYS A 147 5.05 31.35 12.05
N ALA A 148 5.73 31.64 13.16
CA ALA A 148 5.75 30.71 14.28
C ALA A 148 4.33 30.30 14.68
N ALA A 149 4.09 28.99 14.70
CA ALA A 149 2.81 28.40 15.11
C ALA A 149 3.07 27.14 15.95
N THR A 150 2.27 26.95 16.99
CA THR A 150 2.38 25.77 17.86
C THR A 150 1.34 24.74 17.49
N VAL A 151 1.75 23.48 17.43
CA VAL A 151 0.88 22.31 17.23
C VAL A 151 1.12 21.33 18.38
N THR A 152 0.08 20.68 18.85
CA THR A 152 0.17 19.62 19.87
C THR A 152 0.08 18.27 19.15
N LEU A 153 1.02 17.36 19.42
CA LEU A 153 1.08 16.03 18.81
C LEU A 153 1.43 15.02 19.92
N SER A 154 0.61 14.00 20.11
CA SER A 154 0.75 13.02 21.21
C SER A 154 0.96 13.70 22.57
N GLY A 155 0.19 14.77 22.83
CA GLY A 155 0.26 15.53 24.07
C GLY A 155 1.52 16.38 24.28
N SER A 156 2.34 16.57 23.25
CA SER A 156 3.54 17.42 23.29
C SER A 156 3.45 18.57 22.30
N ASP A 157 3.93 19.75 22.69
CA ASP A 157 3.92 20.94 21.87
C ASP A 157 5.14 21.01 20.96
N TYR A 158 4.91 21.25 19.68
CA TYR A 158 5.90 21.50 18.64
C TYR A 158 5.66 22.87 18.02
N THR A 159 6.72 23.54 17.59
CA THR A 159 6.61 24.88 17.01
C THR A 159 7.12 24.91 15.58
N LEU A 160 6.24 25.19 14.63
CA LEU A 160 6.64 25.53 13.27
C LEU A 160 7.45 26.83 13.29
N PRO A 161 8.54 26.94 12.47
CA PRO A 161 9.46 28.07 12.52
C PRO A 161 8.82 29.38 12.01
N GLU A 162 9.39 30.51 12.42
CA GLU A 162 8.91 31.85 12.00
C GLU A 162 9.13 32.12 10.48
N ALA A 163 10.06 31.40 9.89
CA ALA A 163 10.37 31.49 8.45
C ALA A 163 10.60 30.08 7.86
N ARG A 164 10.42 29.96 6.57
CA ARG A 164 10.62 28.70 5.85
C ARG A 164 12.07 28.25 5.94
N PRO A 165 12.37 27.08 6.49
CA PRO A 165 13.73 26.53 6.54
C PRO A 165 14.28 26.23 5.13
N ASP A 166 15.60 26.29 4.99
CA ASP A 166 16.27 25.88 3.77
C ASP A 166 15.95 24.40 3.46
N GLY A 167 15.63 24.12 2.19
CA GLY A 167 15.27 22.78 1.73
C GLY A 167 13.78 22.41 1.88
N VAL A 168 12.97 23.21 2.55
CA VAL A 168 11.51 23.04 2.58
C VAL A 168 10.89 23.76 1.39
N THR A 169 10.58 23.04 0.31
CA THR A 169 10.01 23.57 -0.94
C THR A 169 8.50 23.34 -1.06
N ALA A 170 7.91 22.60 -0.14
CA ALA A 170 6.49 22.25 -0.17
C ALA A 170 5.58 23.49 -0.25
N THR A 171 4.54 23.40 -1.08
CA THR A 171 3.48 24.44 -1.25
C THR A 171 2.11 23.95 -0.85
N GLY A 172 1.97 22.67 -0.52
CA GLY A 172 0.76 22.06 0.02
C GLY A 172 1.11 20.89 0.93
N VAL A 173 0.14 20.42 1.67
CA VAL A 173 0.37 19.37 2.66
C VAL A 173 0.42 18.00 2.01
N PHE A 174 -0.50 17.70 1.10
CA PHE A 174 -0.63 16.37 0.51
C PHE A 174 -0.36 16.35 -1.00
N ALA A 175 0.35 15.32 -1.46
CA ALA A 175 0.38 14.94 -2.85
C ALA A 175 -0.86 14.10 -3.21
N ALA A 176 -1.21 14.08 -4.49
CA ALA A 176 -2.20 13.12 -4.97
C ALA A 176 -1.78 11.69 -4.59
N PRO A 177 -2.66 10.91 -3.95
CA PRO A 177 -2.34 9.54 -3.56
C PRO A 177 -1.94 8.67 -4.75
N ALA A 178 -0.92 7.85 -4.57
CA ALA A 178 -0.55 6.85 -5.56
C ALA A 178 -1.53 5.67 -5.56
N ASP A 179 -2.00 5.28 -4.37
CA ASP A 179 -3.01 4.25 -4.17
C ASP A 179 -4.17 4.82 -3.33
N ARG A 180 -5.34 4.90 -3.93
CA ARG A 180 -6.55 5.41 -3.28
C ARG A 180 -7.35 4.31 -2.60
N ALA A 181 -7.41 3.13 -3.20
CA ALA A 181 -8.24 2.03 -2.74
C ALA A 181 -7.77 1.46 -1.40
N SER A 182 -6.46 1.39 -1.16
CA SER A 182 -5.93 0.86 0.09
C SER A 182 -6.31 1.69 1.33
N GLY A 183 -6.70 2.96 1.18
CA GLY A 183 -7.23 3.77 2.29
C GLY A 183 -8.51 3.20 2.90
N TYR A 184 -9.33 2.52 2.11
CA TYR A 184 -10.57 1.90 2.59
C TYR A 184 -10.33 0.63 3.42
N THR A 185 -9.12 0.05 3.36
CA THR A 185 -8.77 -1.09 4.21
C THR A 185 -8.79 -0.73 5.69
N ALA A 186 -8.58 0.53 6.05
CA ALA A 186 -8.72 1.01 7.42
C ALA A 186 -10.16 0.82 7.95
N ALA A 187 -11.18 1.09 7.11
CA ALA A 187 -12.57 0.85 7.48
C ALA A 187 -12.89 -0.64 7.66
N LEU A 188 -12.35 -1.50 6.78
CA LEU A 188 -12.50 -2.95 6.89
C LEU A 188 -11.83 -3.51 8.15
N LEU A 189 -10.65 -2.99 8.50
CA LEU A 189 -9.94 -3.35 9.73
C LEU A 189 -10.71 -2.89 10.98
N ALA A 190 -11.24 -1.66 10.98
CA ALA A 190 -12.06 -1.15 12.07
C ALA A 190 -13.32 -2.00 12.28
N ALA A 191 -13.93 -2.49 11.20
CA ALA A 191 -15.09 -3.38 11.25
C ALA A 191 -14.72 -4.88 11.50
N ASP A 192 -13.50 -5.18 11.92
CA ASP A 192 -12.98 -6.55 12.16
C ASP A 192 -13.21 -7.50 10.97
N GLY A 193 -13.10 -6.96 9.75
CA GLY A 193 -13.34 -7.69 8.49
C GLY A 193 -14.81 -7.93 8.17
N SER A 194 -15.73 -7.36 8.93
CA SER A 194 -17.17 -7.43 8.61
C SER A 194 -17.50 -6.57 7.40
N CYS A 195 -18.14 -7.15 6.39
CA CYS A 195 -18.59 -6.45 5.18
C CYS A 195 -20.08 -6.12 5.21
N THR A 196 -20.66 -5.86 6.39
CA THR A 196 -22.06 -5.39 6.48
C THR A 196 -22.13 -3.87 6.45
N ALA A 197 -23.22 -3.33 5.89
CA ALA A 197 -23.42 -1.88 5.82
C ALA A 197 -23.39 -1.24 7.23
N ASP A 198 -23.99 -1.89 8.23
CA ASP A 198 -24.02 -1.39 9.60
C ASP A 198 -22.62 -1.32 10.21
N ALA A 199 -21.76 -2.32 10.00
CA ALA A 199 -20.39 -2.32 10.53
C ALA A 199 -19.46 -1.33 9.81
N LEU A 200 -19.65 -1.13 8.51
CA LEU A 200 -18.76 -0.30 7.70
C LEU A 200 -19.13 1.18 7.66
N ARG A 201 -20.40 1.54 7.86
CA ARG A 201 -20.91 2.91 7.70
C ARG A 201 -20.16 3.93 8.56
N GLY A 202 -19.90 3.60 9.81
CA GLY A 202 -19.14 4.45 10.72
C GLY A 202 -17.69 4.61 10.27
N PRO A 203 -16.91 3.53 10.16
CA PRO A 203 -15.53 3.60 9.68
C PRO A 203 -15.36 4.30 8.32
N LEU A 204 -16.30 4.12 7.37
CA LEU A 204 -16.27 4.83 6.08
C LEU A 204 -16.52 6.33 6.20
N ASN A 205 -17.25 6.79 7.22
CA ASN A 205 -17.31 8.22 7.53
C ASN A 205 -15.92 8.75 7.95
N GLY A 206 -15.15 7.96 8.69
CA GLY A 206 -13.78 8.30 9.06
C GLY A 206 -12.87 8.42 7.85
N VAL A 207 -12.96 7.47 6.91
CA VAL A 207 -12.22 7.54 5.64
C VAL A 207 -12.64 8.77 4.82
N TYR A 208 -13.93 9.11 4.78
CA TYR A 208 -14.41 10.34 4.14
C TYR A 208 -13.72 11.58 4.73
N SER A 209 -13.62 11.68 6.05
CA SER A 209 -12.95 12.81 6.71
C SER A 209 -11.47 12.92 6.34
N ALA A 210 -10.75 11.79 6.26
CA ALA A 210 -9.36 11.76 5.83
C ALA A 210 -9.20 12.22 4.38
N VAL A 211 -10.03 11.71 3.48
CA VAL A 211 -9.98 12.03 2.05
C VAL A 211 -10.31 13.50 1.79
N THR A 212 -11.31 14.05 2.49
CA THR A 212 -11.65 15.47 2.35
C THR A 212 -10.55 16.38 2.87
N LEU A 213 -9.93 16.04 4.01
CA LEU A 213 -8.77 16.76 4.52
C LEU A 213 -7.61 16.76 3.51
N GLU A 214 -7.36 15.64 2.83
CA GLU A 214 -6.35 15.58 1.76
C GLU A 214 -6.72 16.50 0.58
N TRP A 215 -7.97 16.47 0.10
CA TRP A 215 -8.41 17.30 -1.02
C TRP A 215 -8.31 18.80 -0.71
N ASP A 216 -8.64 19.22 0.51
CA ASP A 216 -8.60 20.62 0.92
C ASP A 216 -7.18 21.19 1.00
N HIS A 217 -6.17 20.32 1.21
CA HIS A 217 -4.78 20.72 1.44
C HIS A 217 -3.81 20.12 0.42
N MET A 218 -4.30 19.84 -0.79
CA MET A 218 -3.51 19.21 -1.84
C MET A 218 -2.52 20.20 -2.48
N ALA A 219 -1.28 19.75 -2.66
CA ALA A 219 -0.27 20.48 -3.40
C ALA A 219 -0.51 20.40 -4.92
N ASP A 220 0.02 21.36 -5.66
CA ASP A 220 -0.05 21.39 -7.13
C ASP A 220 0.68 20.20 -7.79
N SER A 221 1.69 19.66 -7.11
CA SER A 221 2.46 18.51 -7.59
C SER A 221 2.99 17.67 -6.42
N ALA A 222 3.32 16.40 -6.67
CA ALA A 222 3.87 15.51 -5.67
C ALA A 222 5.22 16.00 -5.08
N GLU A 223 6.02 16.69 -5.88
CA GLU A 223 7.32 17.24 -5.46
C GLU A 223 7.18 18.41 -4.49
N ASN A 224 6.02 19.06 -4.50
CA ASN A 224 5.71 20.23 -3.68
C ASN A 224 4.81 19.90 -2.47
N ALA A 225 4.68 18.64 -2.12
CA ALA A 225 3.90 18.18 -0.97
C ALA A 225 4.82 17.76 0.19
N VAL A 226 4.30 17.88 1.42
CA VAL A 226 4.98 17.34 2.61
C VAL A 226 4.73 15.84 2.72
N PHE A 227 3.50 15.39 2.47
CA PHE A 227 3.08 13.99 2.61
C PHE A 227 2.55 13.41 1.31
N ARG A 228 2.77 12.12 1.11
CA ARG A 228 2.16 11.34 0.04
C ARG A 228 1.57 10.05 0.59
N ARG A 229 0.29 9.82 0.39
CA ARG A 229 -0.38 8.56 0.72
C ARG A 229 -0.09 7.52 -0.36
N ALA A 230 0.61 6.45 -0.01
CA ALA A 230 1.08 5.44 -0.94
C ALA A 230 1.46 4.13 -0.24
N LYS A 231 1.59 3.06 -1.01
CA LYS A 231 2.38 1.88 -0.62
C LYS A 231 3.87 2.19 -0.82
N LEU A 232 4.75 1.59 -0.02
CA LEU A 232 6.19 1.70 -0.24
C LEU A 232 6.58 1.24 -1.66
N THR A 233 5.93 0.21 -2.16
CA THR A 233 6.13 -0.31 -3.52
C THR A 233 5.94 0.76 -4.59
N ASP A 234 4.90 1.59 -4.47
CA ASP A 234 4.63 2.67 -5.43
C ASP A 234 5.75 3.73 -5.41
N LEU A 235 6.24 4.06 -4.22
CA LEU A 235 7.34 5.02 -4.06
C LEU A 235 8.66 4.49 -4.61
N LEU A 236 8.96 3.21 -4.36
CA LEU A 236 10.17 2.58 -4.90
C LEU A 236 10.15 2.52 -6.44
N ALA A 237 8.98 2.32 -7.04
CA ALA A 237 8.82 2.38 -8.49
C ALA A 237 9.08 3.79 -9.04
N ASP A 238 8.67 4.84 -8.32
CA ASP A 238 8.83 6.23 -8.74
C ASP A 238 10.27 6.75 -8.56
N CYS A 239 10.90 6.47 -7.43
CA CYS A 239 12.17 7.10 -7.05
C CYS A 239 13.34 6.13 -6.79
N GLY A 240 13.09 4.83 -6.82
CA GLY A 240 14.09 3.81 -6.46
C GLY A 240 14.53 3.86 -4.98
N SER A 241 15.34 2.89 -4.58
CA SER A 241 15.77 2.77 -3.17
C SER A 241 16.61 3.96 -2.66
N GLU A 242 17.44 4.56 -3.51
CA GLU A 242 18.24 5.73 -3.13
C GLU A 242 17.36 6.97 -2.92
N GLY A 243 16.39 7.21 -3.80
CA GLY A 243 15.45 8.33 -3.69
C GLY A 243 14.48 8.19 -2.51
N CYS A 244 14.20 6.95 -2.09
CA CYS A 244 13.37 6.67 -0.93
C CYS A 244 14.17 6.65 0.39
N SER A 245 15.50 6.76 0.34
CA SER A 245 16.33 6.86 1.54
C SER A 245 15.99 8.15 2.31
N GLY A 246 15.63 8.03 3.58
CA GLY A 246 15.20 9.18 4.39
C GLY A 246 13.70 9.48 4.35
N LEU A 247 12.91 8.72 3.61
CA LEU A 247 11.45 8.72 3.78
C LEU A 247 11.11 8.09 5.13
N VAL A 248 10.09 8.66 5.75
CA VAL A 248 9.50 8.18 7.00
C VAL A 248 8.01 7.96 6.81
N LEU A 249 7.47 6.98 7.52
CA LEU A 249 6.06 6.60 7.43
C LEU A 249 5.29 7.10 8.65
N ILE A 250 4.17 7.75 8.41
CA ILE A 250 3.12 8.02 9.38
C ILE A 250 1.94 7.10 9.04
N PRO A 251 1.35 6.41 10.02
CA PRO A 251 0.16 5.60 9.80
C PRO A 251 -0.95 6.39 9.11
N PHE A 252 -1.78 5.70 8.32
CA PHE A 252 -2.94 6.34 7.72
C PHE A 252 -3.91 6.79 8.79
N LYS A 253 -4.13 8.10 8.91
CA LYS A 253 -5.00 8.72 9.89
C LYS A 253 -6.40 8.92 9.31
N CYS A 254 -7.42 8.47 10.03
CA CYS A 254 -8.82 8.71 9.66
C CYS A 254 -9.68 8.91 10.92
N ASN A 255 -10.77 9.67 10.79
CA ASN A 255 -11.64 9.97 11.89
C ASN A 255 -12.58 8.78 12.21
N LEU A 256 -12.14 7.85 13.02
CA LEU A 256 -12.97 6.72 13.46
C LEU A 256 -13.87 7.06 14.63
N GLU A 257 -13.68 8.21 15.30
CA GLU A 257 -14.46 8.63 16.48
C GLU A 257 -15.74 9.40 16.14
N ASP A 258 -15.81 10.02 14.93
CA ASP A 258 -16.90 10.94 14.55
C ASP A 258 -18.28 10.27 14.34
N SER A 259 -18.40 8.99 14.59
CA SER A 259 -19.59 8.20 14.29
C SER A 259 -20.31 7.62 15.52
N ASN A 260 -19.98 8.09 16.73
CA ASN A 260 -20.39 7.47 18.00
C ASN A 260 -19.94 6.00 18.13
N LEU A 261 -18.85 5.65 17.43
CA LEU A 261 -18.21 4.35 17.53
C LEU A 261 -17.59 4.19 18.91
N THR A 262 -17.67 3.00 19.47
CA THR A 262 -16.98 2.67 20.71
C THR A 262 -15.88 1.66 20.42
N THR A 263 -14.78 1.68 21.18
CA THR A 263 -13.70 0.70 21.09
C THR A 263 -14.17 -0.74 21.35
N GLU A 264 -15.32 -0.90 22.00
CA GLU A 264 -15.94 -2.21 22.24
C GLU A 264 -16.71 -2.71 21.01
N GLU A 265 -17.21 -1.79 20.17
CA GLU A 265 -18.02 -2.10 18.99
C GLU A 265 -17.16 -2.26 17.75
N TYR A 266 -16.05 -1.53 17.67
CA TYR A 266 -15.10 -1.54 16.56
C TYR A 266 -13.69 -1.77 17.06
N ASN A 267 -12.85 -2.40 16.24
CA ASN A 267 -11.44 -2.64 16.58
C ASN A 267 -10.59 -1.38 16.34
N LEU A 268 -10.81 -0.35 17.16
CA LEU A 268 -10.12 0.94 17.04
C LEU A 268 -8.77 0.98 17.76
N ASP A 269 -8.52 0.05 18.69
CA ASP A 269 -7.30 0.04 19.49
C ASP A 269 -6.06 -0.06 18.60
N GLY A 270 -5.27 1.00 18.59
CA GLY A 270 -4.03 1.10 17.84
C GLY A 270 -4.16 1.16 16.32
N LEU A 271 -5.39 1.24 15.76
CA LEU A 271 -5.57 1.31 14.31
C LEU A 271 -4.93 2.58 13.71
N LEU A 272 -4.94 3.69 14.45
CA LEU A 272 -4.34 4.95 14.03
C LEU A 272 -2.85 5.07 14.37
N ASP A 273 -2.33 4.18 15.21
CA ASP A 273 -0.94 4.20 15.69
C ASP A 273 -0.03 3.29 14.87
N TYR A 274 -0.60 2.37 14.11
CA TYR A 274 0.15 1.37 13.37
C TYR A 274 -0.06 1.46 11.86
N PRO A 275 0.99 1.26 11.07
CA PRO A 275 0.86 1.21 9.62
C PRO A 275 0.07 -0.02 9.17
N VAL A 276 -0.62 0.13 8.05
CA VAL A 276 -1.31 -0.95 7.37
C VAL A 276 -0.36 -1.61 6.40
N LEU A 277 -0.34 -2.94 6.35
CA LEU A 277 0.24 -3.71 5.26
C LEU A 277 -0.84 -3.90 4.18
N ALA A 278 -0.77 -3.10 3.13
CA ALA A 278 -1.65 -3.23 1.98
C ALA A 278 -1.15 -4.31 1.02
N ASP A 279 -2.07 -4.98 0.36
CA ASP A 279 -1.76 -5.94 -0.70
C ASP A 279 -1.05 -5.23 -1.86
N VAL A 280 0.02 -5.86 -2.37
CA VAL A 280 0.81 -5.30 -3.47
C VAL A 280 0.28 -5.77 -4.81
N GLY A 281 -0.37 -6.92 -4.83
CA GLY A 281 -0.90 -7.52 -6.02
C GLY A 281 -0.48 -8.97 -6.20
N CYS A 282 -0.67 -9.46 -7.40
CA CYS A 282 -0.51 -10.87 -7.71
C CYS A 282 0.16 -11.12 -9.05
N LEU A 283 0.65 -12.33 -9.16
CA LEU A 283 1.15 -12.95 -10.36
C LEU A 283 0.11 -13.92 -10.90
N ALA A 284 -0.19 -13.88 -12.20
CA ALA A 284 -1.03 -14.83 -12.91
C ALA A 284 -0.39 -15.26 -14.21
N LEU A 285 -0.74 -16.44 -14.69
CA LEU A 285 -0.26 -16.98 -15.97
C LEU A 285 -1.44 -17.10 -16.93
N ASN A 286 -1.26 -16.60 -18.15
CA ASN A 286 -2.27 -16.74 -19.19
C ASN A 286 -2.33 -18.20 -19.66
N ALA A 287 -3.51 -18.82 -19.54
CA ALA A 287 -3.70 -20.22 -19.96
C ALA A 287 -3.78 -20.39 -21.47
N ASP A 288 -4.08 -19.30 -22.21
CA ASP A 288 -4.25 -19.32 -23.67
C ASP A 288 -2.94 -19.02 -24.42
N THR A 289 -1.83 -18.76 -23.72
CA THR A 289 -0.52 -18.58 -24.35
C THR A 289 0.01 -19.89 -24.93
N ASP A 290 0.97 -19.82 -25.86
CA ASP A 290 1.58 -21.01 -26.45
C ASP A 290 2.46 -21.76 -25.42
N ALA A 291 2.86 -22.99 -25.78
CA ALA A 291 3.64 -23.83 -24.87
C ALA A 291 5.00 -23.22 -24.47
N ALA A 292 5.60 -22.40 -25.33
CA ALA A 292 6.87 -21.73 -25.03
C ALA A 292 6.67 -20.56 -24.07
N GLY A 293 5.66 -19.72 -24.30
CA GLY A 293 5.27 -18.64 -23.42
C GLY A 293 4.85 -19.16 -22.05
N LEU A 294 4.01 -20.21 -22.01
CA LEU A 294 3.59 -20.81 -20.73
C LEU A 294 4.79 -21.37 -19.94
N LYS A 295 5.75 -21.99 -20.62
CA LYS A 295 6.98 -22.47 -19.98
C LYS A 295 7.80 -21.31 -19.42
N ALA A 296 7.92 -20.20 -20.16
CA ALA A 296 8.64 -19.02 -19.74
C ALA A 296 7.96 -18.37 -18.50
N ALA A 297 6.64 -18.23 -18.54
CA ALA A 297 5.86 -17.69 -17.43
C ALA A 297 5.98 -18.55 -16.16
N LYS A 298 5.90 -19.86 -16.27
CA LYS A 298 6.13 -20.77 -15.13
C LYS A 298 7.54 -20.62 -14.54
N SER A 299 8.56 -20.48 -15.39
CA SER A 299 9.94 -20.28 -14.93
C SER A 299 10.09 -18.98 -14.17
N ALA A 300 9.45 -17.90 -14.64
CA ALA A 300 9.44 -16.62 -13.95
C ALA A 300 8.71 -16.68 -12.59
N ALA A 301 7.55 -17.30 -12.55
CA ALA A 301 6.79 -17.49 -11.33
C ALA A 301 7.59 -18.28 -10.28
N LEU A 302 8.18 -19.41 -10.68
CA LEU A 302 9.01 -20.23 -9.78
C LEU A 302 10.25 -19.49 -9.30
N TRP A 303 10.87 -18.66 -10.15
CA TRP A 303 12.03 -17.87 -9.75
C TRP A 303 11.65 -16.82 -8.72
N LEU A 304 10.57 -16.07 -8.93
CA LEU A 304 10.07 -15.08 -7.95
C LEU A 304 9.71 -15.72 -6.61
N TYR A 305 9.26 -16.99 -6.64
CA TYR A 305 8.94 -17.76 -5.45
C TYR A 305 10.10 -18.62 -4.91
N SER A 306 11.29 -18.52 -5.52
CA SER A 306 12.50 -19.19 -5.02
C SER A 306 13.16 -18.39 -3.92
N ASN A 307 14.00 -19.04 -3.10
CA ASN A 307 14.87 -18.36 -2.15
C ASN A 307 16.01 -17.62 -2.89
N GLY A 308 16.56 -16.59 -2.27
CA GLY A 308 17.66 -15.80 -2.83
C GLY A 308 17.19 -14.77 -3.85
N ALA A 309 17.79 -14.72 -5.03
CA ALA A 309 17.59 -13.61 -5.99
C ALA A 309 16.14 -13.34 -6.39
N GLY A 310 15.27 -14.33 -6.40
CA GLY A 310 13.83 -14.14 -6.67
C GLY A 310 13.14 -13.46 -5.51
N GLU A 311 13.40 -13.91 -4.29
CA GLU A 311 12.92 -13.29 -3.06
C GLU A 311 13.49 -11.89 -2.88
N ASP A 312 14.79 -11.69 -3.16
CA ASP A 312 15.43 -10.37 -3.13
C ASP A 312 14.77 -9.40 -4.12
N ALA A 313 14.33 -9.88 -5.29
CA ALA A 313 13.58 -9.07 -6.25
C ALA A 313 12.23 -8.59 -5.71
N LEU A 314 11.56 -9.39 -4.90
CA LEU A 314 10.33 -8.99 -4.23
C LEU A 314 10.63 -8.05 -3.04
N THR A 315 11.54 -8.43 -2.18
CA THR A 315 11.78 -7.72 -0.91
C THR A 315 12.60 -6.45 -1.07
N GLU A 316 13.66 -6.46 -1.87
CA GLU A 316 14.55 -5.31 -2.06
C GLU A 316 14.12 -4.39 -3.20
N THR A 317 13.64 -4.97 -4.32
CA THR A 317 13.27 -4.17 -5.48
C THR A 317 11.87 -3.61 -5.37
N LEU A 318 10.91 -4.42 -4.90
CA LEU A 318 9.52 -3.99 -4.71
C LEU A 318 9.22 -3.51 -3.28
N GLY A 319 10.08 -3.76 -2.30
CA GLY A 319 9.83 -3.40 -0.91
C GLY A 319 8.66 -4.17 -0.27
N VAL A 320 8.50 -5.43 -0.63
CA VAL A 320 7.37 -6.27 -0.18
C VAL A 320 7.77 -7.16 0.97
N VAL A 321 6.85 -7.35 1.90
CA VAL A 321 6.84 -8.50 2.81
C VAL A 321 6.19 -9.65 2.05
N THR A 322 6.97 -10.67 1.71
CA THR A 322 6.47 -11.84 0.96
C THR A 322 5.46 -12.64 1.78
N PRO A 323 4.58 -13.43 1.14
CA PRO A 323 3.57 -14.23 1.85
C PRO A 323 4.14 -15.25 2.85
N TRP A 324 5.40 -15.63 2.68
CA TRP A 324 6.10 -16.63 3.53
C TRP A 324 7.10 -16.03 4.52
N ASN A 325 7.35 -14.73 4.48
CA ASN A 325 8.27 -14.06 5.38
C ASN A 325 7.54 -13.22 6.41
N THR A 326 8.14 -13.09 7.58
CA THR A 326 7.74 -12.10 8.57
C THR A 326 8.38 -10.76 8.26
N ALA A 327 7.79 -9.68 8.76
CA ALA A 327 8.37 -8.35 8.64
C ALA A 327 9.80 -8.25 9.22
N ALA A 328 10.15 -9.12 10.16
CA ALA A 328 11.47 -9.18 10.80
C ALA A 328 12.58 -9.70 9.86
N ASP A 329 12.20 -10.46 8.82
CA ASP A 329 13.15 -11.04 7.87
C ASP A 329 13.31 -10.19 6.61
N SER A 330 12.64 -9.05 6.56
CA SER A 330 12.67 -8.16 5.41
C SER A 330 13.95 -7.30 5.38
N THR A 331 14.35 -6.96 4.17
CA THR A 331 15.63 -6.32 3.83
C THR A 331 15.76 -4.87 4.29
N ALA A 332 16.93 -4.27 4.03
CA ALA A 332 17.34 -3.00 4.59
C ALA A 332 16.32 -1.86 4.47
N VAL A 333 15.62 -1.73 3.33
CA VAL A 333 14.66 -0.63 3.14
C VAL A 333 13.40 -0.85 3.96
N LEU A 334 12.81 -2.04 3.88
CA LEU A 334 11.57 -2.36 4.59
C LEU A 334 11.82 -2.50 6.10
N ALA A 335 12.93 -3.13 6.51
CA ALA A 335 13.31 -3.25 7.91
C ALA A 335 13.49 -1.90 8.59
N MET A 336 14.16 -0.94 7.94
CA MET A 336 14.29 0.42 8.47
C MET A 336 12.93 1.12 8.65
N GLN A 337 12.01 0.94 7.70
CA GLN A 337 10.68 1.55 7.81
C GLN A 337 9.86 0.91 8.94
N ILE A 338 9.92 -0.41 9.10
CA ILE A 338 9.27 -1.13 10.19
C ILE A 338 9.84 -0.72 11.54
N GLU A 339 11.16 -0.56 11.64
CA GLU A 339 11.82 -0.10 12.87
C GLU A 339 11.35 1.31 13.28
N GLN A 340 11.11 2.19 12.30
CA GLN A 340 10.64 3.56 12.56
C GLN A 340 9.20 3.61 13.11
N VAL A 341 8.32 2.72 12.69
CA VAL A 341 6.92 2.67 13.15
C VAL A 341 6.67 1.69 14.29
N GLY A 342 7.71 1.09 14.84
CA GLY A 342 7.58 0.14 15.95
C GLY A 342 7.13 -1.26 15.53
N THR A 343 6.55 -2.01 16.45
CA THR A 343 6.27 -3.45 16.28
C THR A 343 4.83 -3.76 15.86
N GLY A 344 3.96 -2.77 15.79
CA GLY A 344 2.56 -2.96 15.40
C GLY A 344 2.38 -2.75 13.90
N ILE A 345 1.88 -3.75 13.20
CA ILE A 345 1.52 -3.68 11.78
C ILE A 345 0.19 -4.39 11.60
N LEU A 346 -0.75 -3.73 10.93
CA LEU A 346 -2.07 -4.27 10.66
C LEU A 346 -2.13 -4.84 9.25
N PRO A 347 -2.65 -6.08 9.06
CA PRO A 347 -2.85 -6.64 7.73
C PRO A 347 -4.00 -5.90 7.02
N GLY A 348 -3.74 -5.37 5.84
CA GLY A 348 -4.79 -4.81 4.98
C GLY A 348 -5.68 -5.89 4.37
N ALA A 349 -6.86 -5.52 3.92
CA ALA A 349 -7.73 -6.39 3.14
C ALA A 349 -7.22 -6.49 1.69
N VAL A 350 -7.44 -7.65 1.09
CA VAL A 350 -7.21 -7.85 -0.35
C VAL A 350 -8.45 -7.40 -1.12
N LEU A 351 -8.27 -6.47 -2.05
CA LEU A 351 -9.34 -5.97 -2.90
C LEU A 351 -9.18 -6.56 -4.31
N ASP A 352 -10.29 -6.97 -4.93
CA ASP A 352 -10.26 -7.29 -6.35
C ASP A 352 -10.23 -6.02 -7.23
N THR A 353 -9.87 -6.18 -8.49
CA THR A 353 -9.70 -5.06 -9.44
C THR A 353 -10.96 -4.20 -9.54
N ALA A 354 -12.13 -4.81 -9.65
CA ALA A 354 -13.37 -4.07 -9.84
C ALA A 354 -13.74 -3.27 -8.59
N THR A 355 -13.55 -3.85 -7.41
CA THR A 355 -13.73 -3.18 -6.12
C THR A 355 -12.76 -2.02 -5.97
N ALA A 356 -11.47 -2.22 -6.24
CA ALA A 356 -10.45 -1.18 -6.13
C ALA A 356 -10.69 -0.02 -7.10
N GLU A 357 -11.08 -0.30 -8.36
CA GLU A 357 -11.46 0.72 -9.34
C GLU A 357 -12.70 1.51 -8.89
N ALA A 358 -13.71 0.83 -8.36
CA ALA A 358 -14.93 1.48 -7.86
C ALA A 358 -14.64 2.37 -6.64
N LEU A 359 -13.81 1.93 -5.70
CA LEU A 359 -13.39 2.72 -4.54
C LEU A 359 -12.55 3.93 -4.96
N THR A 360 -11.64 3.76 -5.92
CA THR A 360 -10.87 4.85 -6.50
C THR A 360 -11.77 5.89 -7.17
N ALA A 361 -12.75 5.44 -7.97
CA ALA A 361 -13.72 6.33 -8.61
C ALA A 361 -14.59 7.06 -7.57
N ASN A 362 -14.95 6.38 -6.47
CA ASN A 362 -15.69 6.97 -5.36
C ASN A 362 -14.91 8.11 -4.69
N GLU A 363 -13.61 7.91 -4.42
CA GLU A 363 -12.76 8.97 -3.87
C GLU A 363 -12.60 10.14 -4.84
N LEU A 364 -12.39 9.87 -6.12
CA LEU A 364 -12.27 10.90 -7.16
C LEU A 364 -13.56 11.71 -7.35
N SER A 365 -14.71 11.20 -6.93
CA SER A 365 -15.98 11.95 -6.98
C SER A 365 -16.00 13.19 -6.07
N LEU A 366 -15.11 13.26 -5.09
CA LEU A 366 -14.94 14.41 -4.20
C LEU A 366 -14.02 15.49 -4.78
N GLN A 367 -13.35 15.22 -5.90
CA GLN A 367 -12.44 16.17 -6.53
C GLN A 367 -13.15 17.47 -6.89
N GLY A 368 -12.64 18.60 -6.36
CA GLY A 368 -13.21 19.92 -6.59
C GLY A 368 -14.46 20.24 -5.75
N SER A 369 -14.80 19.40 -4.77
CA SER A 369 -15.81 19.75 -3.76
C SER A 369 -15.22 20.73 -2.77
N GLU A 370 -15.88 21.89 -2.63
CA GLU A 370 -15.44 22.94 -1.67
C GLU A 370 -16.26 22.96 -0.38
N LYS A 371 -17.29 22.13 -0.25
CA LYS A 371 -18.30 22.31 0.81
C LYS A 371 -18.48 21.10 1.73
N HIS A 372 -18.02 19.94 1.37
CA HIS A 372 -18.11 18.69 2.15
C HIS A 372 -19.46 18.52 2.85
N THR A 373 -20.54 18.61 2.05
CA THR A 373 -21.91 18.60 2.55
C THR A 373 -22.28 17.21 3.10
N LYS A 374 -23.32 17.19 3.98
CA LYS A 374 -23.87 15.91 4.46
C LYS A 374 -24.32 15.00 3.29
N ALA A 375 -24.79 15.58 2.19
CA ALA A 375 -25.22 14.81 1.01
C ALA A 375 -24.03 14.15 0.31
N GLU A 376 -22.90 14.84 0.17
CA GLU A 376 -21.65 14.30 -0.39
C GLU A 376 -21.09 13.20 0.50
N ARG A 377 -21.03 13.43 1.83
CA ARG A 377 -20.62 12.40 2.79
C ARG A 377 -21.49 11.15 2.66
N THR A 378 -22.80 11.31 2.61
CA THR A 378 -23.72 10.18 2.43
C THR A 378 -23.47 9.48 1.09
N ALA A 379 -23.33 10.21 0.00
CA ALA A 379 -23.06 9.62 -1.32
C ALA A 379 -21.73 8.85 -1.36
N PHE A 380 -20.67 9.39 -0.73
CA PHE A 380 -19.38 8.73 -0.63
C PHE A 380 -19.48 7.40 0.15
N VAL A 381 -20.15 7.42 1.32
CA VAL A 381 -20.32 6.21 2.14
C VAL A 381 -21.15 5.16 1.40
N GLU A 382 -22.27 5.54 0.80
CA GLU A 382 -23.11 4.60 0.01
C GLU A 382 -22.36 4.06 -1.22
N GLY A 383 -21.58 4.90 -1.88
CA GLY A 383 -20.71 4.46 -3.00
C GLY A 383 -19.67 3.43 -2.57
N ALA A 384 -19.02 3.66 -1.44
CA ALA A 384 -18.05 2.73 -0.88
C ALA A 384 -18.69 1.41 -0.43
N LEU A 385 -19.86 1.47 0.25
CA LEU A 385 -20.62 0.27 0.62
C LEU A 385 -21.01 -0.57 -0.61
N ALA A 386 -21.48 0.09 -1.65
CA ALA A 386 -21.82 -0.58 -2.91
C ALA A 386 -20.59 -1.24 -3.56
N ALA A 387 -19.45 -0.55 -3.59
CA ALA A 387 -18.21 -1.08 -4.12
C ALA A 387 -17.70 -2.30 -3.34
N LEU A 388 -17.84 -2.28 -2.01
CA LEU A 388 -17.46 -3.39 -1.12
C LEU A 388 -18.49 -4.53 -1.10
N GLY A 389 -19.62 -4.39 -1.79
CA GLY A 389 -20.71 -5.38 -1.77
C GLY A 389 -21.35 -5.54 -0.39
N ALA A 390 -21.33 -4.49 0.43
CA ALA A 390 -21.88 -4.51 1.77
C ALA A 390 -23.41 -4.49 1.75
N GLU A 391 -24.07 -5.46 2.39
CA GLU A 391 -25.52 -5.62 2.52
C GLU A 391 -26.05 -5.22 3.90
#